data_e06ad518cc79f91f16d399a3ab359e6e
#
_entry.id   e06ad518cc79f91f16d399a3ab359e6e
#
_cell.length_a   1.000
_cell.length_b   1.000
_cell.length_c   1.000
_cell.angle_alpha   90.00
_cell.angle_beta   90.00
_cell.angle_gamma   90.00
#
_symmetry.space_group_name_H-M   'P 1'
#
loop_
_entity.id
_entity.type
_entity.pdbx_description
1 polymer ?
#
loop_
_entity_poly.entity_id
_entity_poly.type
_entity_poly.pdbx_seq_one_letter_code
_entity_poly.pdbx_strand_id
1 'polypeptide(L)'
;RGNTAVLRSTGAPAGIEARAVGPVLDAGRTVSSSRIRDALTAGDCDEASRLLTRPFAIRGEVIHGDKRGREIGYPTANMDLGSYLRPRLGIYAVTGRVLATGEARKGAASLGVRPMFDPLKELLEPYFFDFDRGLYGEEIEVALHRFLRPEMKFDSLEALQAQMAEDC
;
A
#
# COMPACT_ATOMS: atom_id res chain seq x y z
N ARG A 1 -1.81 23.17 -19.76
CA ARG A 1 -1.43 21.74 -19.88
C ARG A 1 -0.52 21.60 -21.08
N GLY A 2 0.70 21.08 -20.89
CA GLY A 2 1.62 20.76 -21.98
C GLY A 2 1.05 19.61 -22.84
N ASN A 3 1.26 19.67 -24.14
CA ASN A 3 1.00 18.58 -25.07
C ASN A 3 2.19 18.40 -26.01
N THR A 4 2.20 17.32 -26.80
CA THR A 4 3.28 17.00 -27.73
C THR A 4 3.51 18.05 -28.81
N ALA A 5 2.45 18.78 -29.23
CA ALA A 5 2.58 19.85 -30.20
C ALA A 5 3.38 21.03 -29.63
N VAL A 6 3.07 21.43 -28.39
CA VAL A 6 3.83 22.48 -27.68
C VAL A 6 5.27 22.07 -27.48
N LEU A 7 5.55 20.82 -27.06
CA LEU A 7 6.91 20.33 -26.90
C LEU A 7 7.70 20.37 -28.22
N ARG A 8 7.07 19.97 -29.33
CA ARG A 8 7.68 20.03 -30.66
C ARG A 8 8.00 21.47 -31.09
N SER A 9 7.01 22.36 -30.97
CA SER A 9 7.19 23.77 -31.41
C SER A 9 8.21 24.51 -30.56
N THR A 10 8.30 24.23 -29.25
CA THR A 10 9.24 24.88 -28.33
C THR A 10 10.64 24.27 -28.45
N GLY A 11 10.74 22.96 -28.68
CA GLY A 11 12.04 22.25 -28.77
C GLY A 11 12.75 22.42 -30.10
N ALA A 12 12.01 22.52 -31.21
CA ALA A 12 12.58 22.59 -32.55
C ALA A 12 13.61 23.72 -32.75
N PRO A 13 13.41 24.96 -32.28
CA PRO A 13 14.39 26.04 -32.38
C PRO A 13 15.67 25.77 -31.61
N ALA A 14 15.63 24.93 -30.56
CA ALA A 14 16.78 24.53 -29.78
C ALA A 14 17.43 23.22 -30.26
N GLY A 15 17.03 22.69 -31.42
CA GLY A 15 17.52 21.43 -31.97
C GLY A 15 17.03 20.17 -31.21
N ILE A 16 16.00 20.30 -30.38
CA ILE A 16 15.43 19.18 -29.60
C ILE A 16 14.29 18.55 -30.39
N GLU A 17 14.41 17.25 -30.70
CA GLU A 17 13.35 16.48 -31.32
C GLU A 17 12.41 15.88 -30.25
N ALA A 18 11.15 16.30 -30.24
CA ALA A 18 10.12 15.74 -29.36
C ALA A 18 9.35 14.62 -30.08
N ARG A 19 9.49 13.39 -29.58
CA ARG A 19 8.75 12.20 -30.06
C ARG A 19 7.65 11.84 -29.08
N ALA A 20 6.45 11.60 -29.58
CA ALA A 20 5.36 11.05 -28.78
C ALA A 20 5.37 9.53 -28.88
N VAL A 21 5.36 8.86 -27.74
CA VAL A 21 5.07 7.43 -27.66
C VAL A 21 3.56 7.24 -27.57
N GLY A 22 3.02 6.30 -28.33
CA GLY A 22 1.58 5.97 -28.26
C GLY A 22 1.16 5.48 -26.87
N PRO A 23 -0.09 5.64 -26.48
CA PRO A 23 -0.56 5.13 -25.19
C PRO A 23 -0.49 3.62 -25.14
N VAL A 24 -0.04 3.07 -24.00
CA VAL A 24 -0.16 1.65 -23.71
C VAL A 24 -1.63 1.36 -23.42
N LEU A 25 -2.18 0.35 -24.06
CA LEU A 25 -3.56 -0.07 -23.88
C LEU A 25 -3.61 -1.40 -23.10
N ASP A 26 -4.62 -1.50 -22.24
CA ASP A 26 -4.99 -2.70 -21.53
C ASP A 26 -6.51 -2.88 -21.66
N ALA A 27 -6.94 -4.01 -22.24
CA ALA A 27 -8.33 -4.28 -22.61
C ALA A 27 -8.98 -3.11 -23.38
N GLY A 28 -8.27 -2.51 -24.34
CA GLY A 28 -8.75 -1.37 -25.15
C GLY A 28 -8.80 -0.03 -24.44
N ARG A 29 -8.41 0.06 -23.16
CA ARG A 29 -8.40 1.29 -22.36
C ARG A 29 -6.97 1.73 -22.07
N THR A 30 -6.70 3.03 -22.12
CA THR A 30 -5.36 3.57 -21.82
C THR A 30 -4.96 3.25 -20.40
N VAL A 31 -3.74 2.70 -20.22
CA VAL A 31 -3.08 2.60 -18.93
C VAL A 31 -2.66 4.00 -18.49
N SER A 32 -3.14 4.45 -17.33
CA SER A 32 -2.88 5.78 -16.82
C SER A 32 -2.76 5.81 -15.30
N SER A 33 -2.04 6.79 -14.78
CA SER A 33 -1.94 7.01 -13.32
C SER A 33 -3.31 7.24 -12.67
N SER A 34 -4.25 7.89 -13.37
CA SER A 34 -5.61 8.10 -12.85
C SER A 34 -6.33 6.77 -12.66
N ARG A 35 -6.30 5.89 -13.68
CA ARG A 35 -6.93 4.57 -13.59
C ARG A 35 -6.34 3.71 -12.47
N ILE A 36 -5.02 3.77 -12.25
CA ILE A 36 -4.36 3.06 -11.16
C ILE A 36 -4.80 3.62 -9.80
N ARG A 37 -4.88 4.97 -9.67
CA ARG A 37 -5.35 5.60 -8.43
C ARG A 37 -6.80 5.23 -8.12
N ASP A 38 -7.67 5.25 -9.12
CA ASP A 38 -9.07 4.89 -8.98
C ASP A 38 -9.22 3.45 -8.49
N ALA A 39 -8.45 2.50 -9.06
CA ALA A 39 -8.42 1.12 -8.63
C ALA A 39 -7.97 0.98 -7.17
N LEU A 40 -6.87 1.62 -6.77
CA LEU A 40 -6.37 1.58 -5.39
C LEU A 40 -7.38 2.21 -4.39
N THR A 41 -8.01 3.32 -4.75
CA THR A 41 -9.03 3.98 -3.92
C THR A 41 -10.30 3.13 -3.80
N ALA A 42 -10.62 2.33 -4.81
CA ALA A 42 -11.73 1.38 -4.77
C ALA A 42 -11.39 0.09 -3.99
N GLY A 43 -10.09 -0.18 -3.71
CA GLY A 43 -9.62 -1.43 -3.12
C GLY A 43 -9.43 -2.55 -4.14
N ASP A 44 -9.46 -2.24 -5.44
CA ASP A 44 -9.23 -3.20 -6.53
C ASP A 44 -7.71 -3.40 -6.75
N CYS A 45 -7.13 -4.23 -5.89
CA CYS A 45 -5.70 -4.55 -5.94
C CYS A 45 -5.33 -5.32 -7.20
N ASP A 46 -6.23 -6.14 -7.76
CA ASP A 46 -6.00 -6.94 -8.96
C ASP A 46 -5.86 -6.02 -10.18
N GLU A 47 -6.80 -5.09 -10.37
CA GLU A 47 -6.73 -4.09 -11.43
C GLU A 47 -5.47 -3.23 -11.30
N ALA A 48 -5.18 -2.73 -10.08
CA ALA A 48 -3.99 -1.92 -9.83
C ALA A 48 -2.71 -2.69 -10.14
N SER A 49 -2.60 -3.95 -9.69
CA SER A 49 -1.43 -4.81 -9.93
C SER A 49 -1.22 -5.12 -11.40
N ARG A 50 -2.31 -5.39 -12.13
CA ARG A 50 -2.29 -5.64 -13.56
C ARG A 50 -1.78 -4.42 -14.34
N LEU A 51 -2.27 -3.22 -14.00
CA LEU A 51 -1.85 -1.98 -14.63
C LEU A 51 -0.42 -1.56 -14.27
N LEU A 52 0.02 -1.85 -13.04
CA LEU A 52 1.38 -1.60 -12.56
C LEU A 52 2.38 -2.69 -12.98
N THR A 53 1.90 -3.84 -13.48
CA THR A 53 2.69 -5.06 -13.73
C THR A 53 3.35 -5.65 -12.46
N ARG A 54 2.92 -5.23 -11.30
CA ARG A 54 3.36 -5.69 -9.97
C ARG A 54 2.35 -5.23 -8.92
N PRO A 55 2.28 -5.89 -7.74
CA PRO A 55 1.47 -5.40 -6.64
C PRO A 55 1.88 -3.98 -6.24
N PHE A 56 0.91 -3.17 -5.83
CA PHE A 56 1.20 -1.89 -5.21
C PHE A 56 1.86 -2.14 -3.86
N ALA A 57 3.02 -1.54 -3.63
CA ALA A 57 3.78 -1.74 -2.41
C ALA A 57 4.14 -0.41 -1.76
N ILE A 58 4.18 -0.41 -0.43
CA ILE A 58 4.57 0.70 0.42
C ILE A 58 5.86 0.31 1.13
N ARG A 59 6.87 1.16 1.06
CA ARG A 59 8.15 1.01 1.77
C ARG A 59 8.24 2.03 2.87
N GLY A 60 8.77 1.62 4.00
CA GLY A 60 9.03 2.52 5.11
C GLY A 60 9.70 1.81 6.26
N GLU A 61 10.17 2.62 7.20
CA GLU A 61 10.73 2.15 8.44
C GLU A 61 9.61 1.69 9.39
N VAL A 62 9.84 0.61 10.09
CA VAL A 62 8.95 0.14 11.15
C VAL A 62 9.13 0.98 12.39
N ILE A 63 8.11 1.73 12.75
CA ILE A 63 8.07 2.60 13.92
C ILE A 63 7.38 1.93 15.11
N HIS A 64 7.61 2.44 16.31
CA HIS A 64 6.89 2.00 17.50
C HIS A 64 5.42 2.42 17.44
N GLY A 65 4.52 1.47 17.68
CA GLY A 65 3.10 1.70 17.88
C GLY A 65 2.68 1.45 19.33
N ASP A 66 1.37 1.41 19.57
CA ASP A 66 0.75 1.27 20.90
C ASP A 66 0.95 -0.11 21.56
N LYS A 67 1.61 -1.06 20.87
CA LYS A 67 1.91 -2.44 21.33
C LYS A 67 0.70 -3.31 21.69
N ARG A 68 -0.55 -2.82 21.48
CA ARG A 68 -1.80 -3.54 21.82
C ARG A 68 -1.91 -4.90 21.12
N GLY A 69 -1.47 -4.99 19.86
CA GLY A 69 -1.47 -6.26 19.11
C GLY A 69 -0.63 -7.34 19.77
N ARG A 70 0.50 -6.99 20.40
CA ARG A 70 1.37 -7.95 21.09
C ARG A 70 0.67 -8.60 22.30
N GLU A 71 -0.15 -7.85 23.03
CA GLU A 71 -0.88 -8.35 24.22
C GLU A 71 -1.94 -9.40 23.86
N ILE A 72 -2.43 -9.34 22.61
CA ILE A 72 -3.47 -10.25 22.09
C ILE A 72 -2.93 -11.33 21.15
N GLY A 73 -1.59 -11.48 21.05
CA GLY A 73 -0.94 -12.52 20.24
C GLY A 73 -0.74 -12.17 18.75
N TYR A 74 -1.05 -10.92 18.37
CA TYR A 74 -0.88 -10.42 16.98
C TYR A 74 0.07 -9.21 16.95
N PRO A 75 1.38 -9.41 17.11
CA PRO A 75 2.34 -8.31 17.08
C PRO A 75 2.38 -7.66 15.69
N THR A 76 1.82 -6.47 15.56
CA THR A 76 1.85 -5.68 14.33
C THR A 76 3.07 -4.77 14.27
N ALA A 77 3.63 -4.62 13.09
CA ALA A 77 4.53 -3.52 12.78
C ALA A 77 3.70 -2.26 12.49
N ASN A 78 4.28 -1.08 12.65
CA ASN A 78 3.61 0.18 12.30
C ASN A 78 4.46 0.92 11.28
N MET A 79 3.86 1.39 10.20
CA MET A 79 4.53 2.13 9.14
C MET A 79 3.73 3.39 8.80
N ASP A 80 4.45 4.49 8.62
CA ASP A 80 3.90 5.71 8.05
C ASP A 80 3.76 5.57 6.53
N LEU A 81 2.67 6.05 5.97
CA LEU A 81 2.48 6.03 4.52
C LEU A 81 3.31 7.10 3.79
N GLY A 82 3.84 8.09 4.49
CA GLY A 82 4.60 9.17 3.87
C GLY A 82 3.83 9.83 2.71
N SER A 83 4.48 9.93 1.55
CA SER A 83 3.91 10.50 0.33
C SER A 83 3.19 9.49 -0.57
N TYR A 84 3.06 8.23 -0.16
CA TYR A 84 2.36 7.24 -0.95
C TYR A 84 0.88 7.59 -1.13
N LEU A 85 0.32 7.19 -2.27
CA LEU A 85 -1.12 7.23 -2.46
C LEU A 85 -1.82 6.43 -1.35
N ARG A 86 -2.97 6.94 -0.89
CA ARG A 86 -3.83 6.26 0.08
C ARG A 86 -4.75 5.29 -0.64
N PRO A 87 -4.52 3.97 -0.56
CA PRO A 87 -5.51 2.99 -0.99
C PRO A 87 -6.76 3.05 -0.12
N ARG A 88 -7.80 2.33 -0.48
CA ARG A 88 -9.00 2.21 0.36
C ARG A 88 -8.64 1.77 1.77
N LEU A 89 -9.15 2.44 2.80
CA LEU A 89 -8.93 2.05 4.19
C LEU A 89 -9.61 0.71 4.50
N GLY A 90 -8.92 -0.16 5.24
CA GLY A 90 -9.40 -1.49 5.61
C GLY A 90 -8.29 -2.53 5.75
N ILE A 91 -8.67 -3.80 5.67
CA ILE A 91 -7.80 -4.95 5.88
C ILE A 91 -7.40 -5.53 4.52
N TYR A 92 -6.14 -5.90 4.40
CA TYR A 92 -5.52 -6.42 3.18
C TYR A 92 -4.77 -7.72 3.43
N ALA A 93 -4.84 -8.64 2.47
CA ALA A 93 -3.85 -9.71 2.34
C ALA A 93 -2.56 -9.10 1.75
N VAL A 94 -1.43 -9.36 2.41
CA VAL A 94 -0.16 -8.74 2.06
C VAL A 94 1.00 -9.74 1.99
N THR A 95 2.09 -9.30 1.35
CA THR A 95 3.42 -9.87 1.60
C THR A 95 4.34 -8.75 2.08
N GLY A 96 5.11 -9.04 3.14
CA GLY A 96 6.15 -8.15 3.62
C GLY A 96 7.52 -8.67 3.25
N ARG A 97 8.46 -7.75 2.98
CA ARG A 97 9.85 -8.08 2.72
C ARG A 97 10.75 -7.13 3.50
N VAL A 98 11.64 -7.69 4.31
CA VAL A 98 12.70 -6.92 4.97
C VAL A 98 13.76 -6.57 3.94
N LEU A 99 14.04 -5.29 3.73
CA LEU A 99 14.89 -4.86 2.63
C LEU A 99 16.37 -5.24 2.83
N ALA A 100 16.83 -5.22 4.08
CA ALA A 100 18.23 -5.56 4.42
C ALA A 100 18.58 -7.03 4.19
N THR A 101 17.62 -7.95 4.45
CA THR A 101 17.87 -9.40 4.38
C THR A 101 17.23 -10.07 3.17
N GLY A 102 16.23 -9.41 2.55
CA GLY A 102 15.40 -10.00 1.51
C GLY A 102 14.36 -11.01 2.03
N GLU A 103 14.31 -11.22 3.36
CA GLU A 103 13.35 -12.13 3.99
C GLU A 103 11.92 -11.67 3.71
N ALA A 104 11.09 -12.59 3.19
CA ALA A 104 9.70 -12.30 2.84
C ALA A 104 8.73 -13.21 3.61
N ARG A 105 7.59 -12.65 4.01
CA ARG A 105 6.50 -13.33 4.72
C ARG A 105 5.15 -12.91 4.17
N LYS A 106 4.19 -13.83 4.27
CA LYS A 106 2.77 -13.51 4.06
C LYS A 106 2.18 -12.92 5.34
N GLY A 107 1.08 -12.20 5.21
CA GLY A 107 0.40 -11.64 6.36
C GLY A 107 -0.88 -10.92 6.00
N ALA A 108 -1.49 -10.31 7.01
CA ALA A 108 -2.58 -9.38 6.87
C ALA A 108 -2.11 -7.98 7.33
N ALA A 109 -2.70 -6.93 6.77
CA ALA A 109 -2.39 -5.57 7.20
C ALA A 109 -3.65 -4.73 7.33
N SER A 110 -3.72 -3.93 8.40
CA SER A 110 -4.70 -2.85 8.53
C SER A 110 -4.10 -1.57 7.95
N LEU A 111 -4.86 -0.91 7.08
CA LEU A 111 -4.62 0.45 6.64
C LEU A 111 -5.71 1.33 7.22
N GLY A 112 -5.39 2.18 8.18
CA GLY A 112 -6.39 2.95 8.91
C GLY A 112 -5.89 4.29 9.43
N VAL A 113 -6.83 5.10 9.93
CA VAL A 113 -6.56 6.38 10.57
C VAL A 113 -6.49 6.18 12.08
N ARG A 114 -5.44 6.68 12.70
CA ARG A 114 -5.30 6.66 14.16
C ARG A 114 -5.71 8.01 14.76
N PRO A 115 -6.88 8.06 15.43
CA PRO A 115 -7.43 9.32 15.97
C PRO A 115 -6.65 9.86 17.19
N MET A 116 -5.73 9.08 17.75
CA MET A 116 -4.91 9.51 18.91
C MET A 116 -3.78 10.47 18.53
N PHE A 117 -3.54 10.69 17.24
CA PHE A 117 -2.54 11.66 16.77
C PHE A 117 -3.22 12.96 16.33
N ASP A 118 -2.60 14.08 16.66
CA ASP A 118 -2.97 15.40 16.15
C ASP A 118 -1.74 16.01 15.44
N PRO A 119 -1.77 16.17 14.11
CA PRO A 119 -2.85 15.81 13.19
C PRO A 119 -3.07 14.31 13.06
N LEU A 120 -4.29 13.91 12.63
CA LEU A 120 -4.65 12.52 12.36
C LEU A 120 -3.60 11.83 11.49
N LYS A 121 -3.15 10.64 11.90
CA LYS A 121 -2.12 9.89 11.21
C LYS A 121 -2.69 8.61 10.58
N GLU A 122 -2.42 8.42 9.30
CA GLU A 122 -2.74 7.18 8.61
C GLU A 122 -1.53 6.24 8.74
N LEU A 123 -1.78 5.02 9.21
CA LEU A 123 -0.77 3.99 9.40
C LEU A 123 -1.13 2.74 8.63
N LEU A 124 -0.09 2.05 8.15
CA LEU A 124 -0.14 0.68 7.69
C LEU A 124 0.41 -0.21 8.82
N GLU A 125 -0.42 -1.15 9.27
CA GLU A 125 -0.10 -2.04 10.38
C GLU A 125 -0.09 -3.49 9.91
N PRO A 126 1.00 -3.99 9.33
CA PRO A 126 1.13 -5.38 8.93
C PRO A 126 1.39 -6.31 10.13
N TYR A 127 0.73 -7.47 10.10
CA TYR A 127 1.01 -8.66 10.89
C TYR A 127 1.51 -9.75 9.93
N PHE A 128 2.69 -10.30 10.20
CA PHE A 128 3.30 -11.35 9.38
C PHE A 128 3.19 -12.70 10.05
N PHE A 129 2.77 -13.71 9.28
CA PHE A 129 2.62 -15.09 9.76
C PHE A 129 3.97 -15.73 10.01
N ASP A 130 4.05 -16.55 11.04
CA ASP A 130 5.26 -17.29 11.44
C ASP A 130 6.50 -16.37 11.57
N PHE A 131 6.30 -15.19 12.17
CA PHE A 131 7.34 -14.20 12.33
C PHE A 131 7.30 -13.60 13.74
N ASP A 132 8.31 -13.89 14.53
CA ASP A 132 8.38 -13.59 15.96
C ASP A 132 9.48 -12.58 16.35
N ARG A 133 10.39 -12.26 15.40
CA ARG A 133 11.45 -11.28 15.70
C ARG A 133 10.93 -9.83 15.58
N GLY A 134 11.59 -8.92 16.34
CA GLY A 134 11.30 -7.49 16.23
C GLY A 134 11.76 -6.91 14.89
N LEU A 135 10.94 -5.99 14.34
CA LEU A 135 11.23 -5.27 13.08
C LEU A 135 11.51 -3.78 13.30
N TYR A 136 11.50 -3.29 14.53
CA TYR A 136 11.67 -1.86 14.83
C TYR A 136 12.97 -1.31 14.26
N GLY A 137 12.85 -0.18 13.54
CA GLY A 137 13.96 0.48 12.86
C GLY A 137 14.40 -0.20 11.56
N GLU A 138 13.77 -1.32 11.17
CA GLU A 138 14.03 -1.96 9.89
C GLU A 138 13.19 -1.32 8.76
N GLU A 139 13.77 -1.18 7.58
CA GLU A 139 13.02 -0.85 6.37
C GLU A 139 12.38 -2.10 5.80
N ILE A 140 11.05 -2.04 5.62
CA ILE A 140 10.29 -3.12 4.99
C ILE A 140 9.48 -2.60 3.80
N GLU A 141 9.19 -3.51 2.87
CA GLU A 141 8.26 -3.30 1.78
C GLU A 141 7.02 -4.17 2.02
N VAL A 142 5.85 -3.57 2.03
CA VAL A 142 4.56 -4.28 2.18
C VAL A 142 3.79 -4.15 0.88
N ALA A 143 3.58 -5.27 0.19
CA ALA A 143 2.84 -5.36 -1.05
C ALA A 143 1.39 -5.76 -0.78
N LEU A 144 0.43 -4.96 -1.27
CA LEU A 144 -1.00 -5.19 -1.11
C LEU A 144 -1.49 -6.08 -2.25
N HIS A 145 -2.00 -7.28 -1.92
CA HIS A 145 -2.47 -8.25 -2.90
C HIS A 145 -3.99 -8.22 -3.06
N ARG A 146 -4.72 -8.12 -1.96
CA ARG A 146 -6.18 -8.15 -1.97
C ARG A 146 -6.76 -7.34 -0.82
N PHE A 147 -7.79 -6.56 -1.13
CA PHE A 147 -8.64 -5.94 -0.13
C PHE A 147 -9.59 -7.00 0.44
N LEU A 148 -9.55 -7.26 1.73
CA LEU A 148 -10.38 -8.25 2.39
C LEU A 148 -11.72 -7.63 2.85
N ARG A 149 -11.65 -6.55 3.63
CA ARG A 149 -12.82 -5.89 4.19
C ARG A 149 -12.51 -4.46 4.67
N PRO A 150 -13.53 -3.61 4.91
CA PRO A 150 -13.35 -2.36 5.65
C PRO A 150 -12.90 -2.59 7.09
N GLU A 151 -12.37 -1.55 7.74
CA GLU A 151 -12.19 -1.56 9.19
C GLU A 151 -13.54 -1.73 9.90
N MET A 152 -13.53 -2.46 11.00
CA MET A 152 -14.71 -2.71 11.84
C MET A 152 -14.39 -2.34 13.29
N LYS A 153 -15.42 -1.89 14.02
CA LYS A 153 -15.36 -1.76 15.48
C LYS A 153 -15.81 -3.08 16.10
N PHE A 154 -15.15 -3.46 17.17
CA PHE A 154 -15.46 -4.67 17.91
C PHE A 154 -15.89 -4.29 19.34
N ASP A 155 -16.95 -4.91 19.81
CA ASP A 155 -17.50 -4.66 21.14
C ASP A 155 -16.73 -5.40 22.24
N SER A 156 -15.91 -6.40 21.86
CA SER A 156 -15.07 -7.15 22.80
C SER A 156 -13.73 -7.55 22.16
N LEU A 157 -12.78 -7.91 23.01
CA LEU A 157 -11.45 -8.39 22.59
C LEU A 157 -11.54 -9.76 21.90
N GLU A 158 -12.43 -10.62 22.36
CA GLU A 158 -12.68 -11.94 21.80
C GLU A 158 -13.22 -11.85 20.37
N ALA A 159 -14.14 -10.90 20.12
CA ALA A 159 -14.68 -10.65 18.78
C ALA A 159 -13.58 -10.14 17.82
N LEU A 160 -12.68 -9.26 18.30
CA LEU A 160 -11.52 -8.81 17.53
C LEU A 160 -10.59 -9.98 17.20
N GLN A 161 -10.25 -10.83 18.19
CA GLN A 161 -9.36 -11.97 17.98
C GLN A 161 -9.95 -13.00 17.00
N ALA A 162 -11.26 -13.29 17.11
CA ALA A 162 -11.94 -14.19 16.18
C ALA A 162 -11.89 -13.66 14.75
N GLN A 163 -12.13 -12.36 14.54
CA GLN A 163 -12.04 -11.75 13.21
C GLN A 163 -10.61 -11.72 12.67
N MET A 164 -9.62 -11.45 13.52
CA MET A 164 -8.22 -11.50 13.10
C MET A 164 -7.78 -12.90 12.66
N ALA A 165 -8.29 -13.93 13.35
CA ALA A 165 -8.04 -15.32 12.95
C ALA A 165 -8.71 -15.68 11.60
N GLU A 166 -9.85 -15.06 11.28
CA GLU A 166 -10.51 -15.22 9.96
C GLU A 166 -9.80 -14.46 8.84
N ASP A 167 -9.20 -13.32 9.14
CA ASP A 167 -8.44 -12.49 8.19
C ASP A 167 -7.07 -13.13 7.83
N CYS A 168 -6.55 -14.04 8.66
CA CYS A 168 -5.25 -14.69 8.52
C CYS A 168 -5.33 -16.11 7.95
#